data_76e251627cf72a0038634ecc7bc92d95
#
_entry.id   76e251627cf72a0038634ecc7bc92d95
#
_cell.length_a   1.000
_cell.length_b   1.000
_cell.length_c   1.000
_cell.angle_alpha   90.00
_cell.angle_beta   90.00
_cell.angle_gamma   90.00
#
_symmetry.space_group_name_H-M   'P 1'
#
loop_
_entity.id
_entity.type
_entity.pdbx_description
1 polymer ?
#
loop_
_entity_poly.entity_id
_entity_poly.type
_entity_poly.pdbx_seq_one_letter_code
_entity_poly.pdbx_strand_id
1 'polypeptide(L)' 'MSKENKLRLSVLLNAESVGTLAKYKENGQTATETVRRSLALYDFLMREVEVGNSIAVCDKKGNPLREVKIL' A
#
# COMPACT_ATOMS: atom_id res chain seq x y z
N MET A 1 -15.65 -15.64 -15.56
CA MET A 1 -15.45 -15.63 -14.96
C MET A 1 -15.15 -15.64 -14.06
N SER A 2 -14.85 -15.43 -13.74
CA SER A 2 -14.50 -15.75 -12.89
C SER A 2 -14.87 -15.57 -11.91
N LYS A 3 -15.12 -16.13 -11.39
CA LYS A 3 -15.39 -15.98 -10.32
C LYS A 3 -14.43 -15.57 -9.53
N GLU A 4 -14.49 -14.86 -8.69
CA GLU A 4 -13.41 -14.44 -7.97
C GLU A 4 -12.98 -15.50 -7.04
N ASN A 5 -11.69 -15.67 -6.91
CA ASN A 5 -11.11 -16.56 -5.95
C ASN A 5 -10.85 -15.78 -4.68
N LYS A 6 -11.51 -16.17 -3.62
CA LYS A 6 -11.30 -15.51 -2.35
C LYS A 6 -10.43 -16.35 -1.46
N LEU A 7 -9.50 -15.69 -0.81
CA LEU A 7 -8.54 -16.32 0.06
C LEU A 7 -8.60 -15.64 1.42
N ARG A 8 -8.70 -16.43 2.47
CA ARG A 8 -8.56 -15.88 3.80
C ARG A 8 -7.11 -15.94 4.21
N LEU A 9 -6.66 -14.84 4.79
CA LEU A 9 -5.26 -14.73 5.17
C LEU A 9 -5.19 -14.21 6.59
N SER A 10 -4.44 -14.89 7.43
CA SER A 10 -4.18 -14.43 8.79
C SER A 10 -2.78 -13.86 8.84
N VAL A 11 -2.66 -12.64 9.34
CA VAL A 11 -1.40 -11.94 9.38
C VAL A 11 -1.20 -11.40 10.79
N LEU A 12 0.00 -11.63 11.33
CA LEU A 12 0.37 -11.02 12.60
C LEU A 12 0.91 -9.63 12.32
N LEU A 13 0.34 -8.65 12.99
CA LEU A 13 0.75 -7.27 12.81
C LEU A 13 1.41 -6.77 14.09
N ASN A 14 2.41 -5.92 13.92
CA ASN A 14 3.01 -5.26 15.08
C ASN A 14 2.13 -4.09 15.51
N ALA A 15 2.48 -3.48 16.63
CA ALA A 15 1.66 -2.41 17.20
C ALA A 15 1.53 -1.23 16.26
N GLU A 16 2.57 -0.93 15.52
CA GLU A 16 2.55 0.19 14.59
C GLU A 16 1.53 -0.07 13.47
N SER A 17 1.52 -1.26 12.92
CA SER A 17 0.59 -1.60 11.86
C SER A 17 -0.85 -1.63 12.35
N VAL A 18 -1.06 -2.10 13.57
CA VAL A 18 -2.38 -2.09 14.19
C VAL A 18 -2.87 -0.65 14.31
N GLY A 19 -1.99 0.25 14.75
CA GLY A 19 -2.34 1.66 14.86
C GLY A 19 -2.69 2.28 13.52
N THR A 20 -1.97 1.89 12.48
CA THR A 20 -2.26 2.37 11.14
C THR A 20 -3.64 1.94 10.68
N LEU A 21 -4.00 0.68 10.91
CA LEU A 21 -5.33 0.20 10.52
C LEU A 21 -6.42 0.92 11.29
N ALA A 22 -6.20 1.17 12.59
CA ALA A 22 -7.18 1.88 13.41
C ALA A 22 -7.42 3.29 12.89
N LYS A 23 -6.34 3.96 12.48
CA LYS A 23 -6.43 5.31 11.93
C LYS A 23 -7.33 5.36 10.70
N TYR A 24 -7.17 4.42 9.80
CA TYR A 24 -7.98 4.44 8.58
C TYR A 24 -9.40 3.96 8.83
N LYS A 25 -9.59 3.12 9.85
CA LYS A 25 -10.92 2.74 10.24
C LYS A 25 -11.72 3.95 10.73
N GLU A 26 -11.08 4.86 11.44
CA GLU A 26 -11.75 6.07 11.91
C GLU A 26 -12.19 6.93 10.74
N ASN A 27 -11.53 6.82 9.60
CA ASN A 27 -11.91 7.54 8.40
C ASN A 27 -12.90 6.78 7.55
N GLY A 28 -13.49 5.70 8.09
CA GLY A 28 -14.53 4.96 7.41
C GLY A 28 -14.04 3.82 6.55
N GLN A 29 -12.75 3.54 6.58
CA GLN A 29 -12.18 2.49 5.74
C GLN A 29 -11.93 1.25 6.57
N THR A 30 -12.54 0.13 6.17
CA THR A 30 -12.38 -1.12 6.91
C THR A 30 -10.95 -1.64 6.81
N ALA A 31 -10.59 -2.53 7.73
CA ALA A 31 -9.27 -3.14 7.69
C ALA A 31 -9.06 -3.91 6.39
N THR A 32 -10.08 -4.64 5.94
CA THR A 32 -9.99 -5.37 4.67
C THR A 32 -9.74 -4.44 3.51
N GLU A 33 -10.44 -3.31 3.50
CA GLU A 33 -10.27 -2.33 2.44
C GLU A 33 -8.86 -1.74 2.46
N THR A 34 -8.35 -1.42 3.64
CA THR A 34 -7.01 -0.87 3.78
C THR A 34 -5.96 -1.86 3.28
N VAL A 35 -6.09 -3.13 3.66
CA VAL A 35 -5.16 -4.16 3.22
C VAL A 35 -5.22 -4.32 1.71
N ARG A 36 -6.42 -4.36 1.14
CA ARG A 36 -6.57 -4.55 -0.29
C ARG A 36 -5.94 -3.40 -1.07
N ARG A 37 -6.16 -2.17 -0.62
CA ARG A 37 -5.57 -1.00 -1.28
C ARG A 37 -4.06 -0.97 -1.12
N SER A 38 -3.57 -1.41 0.04
CA SER A 38 -2.13 -1.47 0.28
C SER A 38 -1.46 -2.45 -0.66
N LEU A 39 -2.09 -3.61 -0.88
CA LEU A 39 -1.53 -4.61 -1.79
C LEU A 39 -1.50 -4.10 -3.22
N ALA A 40 -2.56 -3.41 -3.65
CA ALA A 40 -2.60 -2.87 -5.00
C ALA A 40 -1.51 -1.82 -5.18
N LEU A 41 -1.33 -0.96 -4.19
CA LEU A 41 -0.30 0.07 -4.25
C LEU A 41 1.09 -0.56 -4.26
N TYR A 42 1.32 -1.54 -3.39
CA TYR A 42 2.61 -2.21 -3.33
C TYR A 42 2.94 -2.85 -4.67
N ASP A 43 1.99 -3.55 -5.27
CA ASP A 43 2.21 -4.20 -6.55
C ASP A 43 2.54 -3.18 -7.63
N PHE A 44 1.81 -2.05 -7.64
CA PHE A 44 2.08 -0.98 -8.60
C PHE A 44 3.52 -0.46 -8.45
N LEU A 45 3.92 -0.18 -7.21
CA LEU A 45 5.25 0.36 -6.96
C LEU A 45 6.35 -0.63 -7.34
N MET A 46 6.14 -1.90 -7.02
CA MET A 46 7.14 -2.90 -7.34
C MET A 46 7.29 -3.13 -8.83
N ARG A 47 6.22 -3.00 -9.59
CA ARG A 47 6.34 -3.09 -11.04
C ARG A 47 7.21 -1.98 -11.60
N GLU A 48 7.08 -0.78 -11.04
CA GLU A 48 7.93 0.34 -11.48
C GLU A 48 9.38 0.05 -11.16
N VAL A 49 9.66 -0.46 -9.98
CA VAL A 49 11.02 -0.77 -9.58
C VAL A 49 11.61 -1.86 -10.48
N GLU A 50 10.80 -2.85 -10.83
CA GLU A 50 11.28 -3.97 -11.65
C GLU A 50 11.69 -3.55 -13.05
N VAL A 51 11.06 -2.52 -13.60
CA VAL A 51 11.47 -2.02 -14.92
C VAL A 51 12.55 -0.96 -14.84
N GLY A 52 13.09 -0.73 -13.64
CA GLY A 52 14.23 0.16 -13.46
C GLY A 52 13.88 1.58 -13.09
N ASN A 53 12.62 1.85 -12.80
CA ASN A 53 12.22 3.20 -12.38
C ASN A 53 12.38 3.36 -10.88
N SER A 54 12.56 4.60 -10.44
CA SER A 54 12.60 4.90 -9.02
C SER A 54 11.29 5.56 -8.59
N ILE A 55 11.03 5.51 -7.29
CA ILE A 55 9.84 6.08 -6.71
C ILE A 55 10.25 7.34 -5.97
N ALA A 56 9.52 8.42 -6.16
CA ALA A 56 9.88 9.69 -5.52
C ALA A 56 8.65 10.37 -4.95
N VAL A 57 8.87 11.08 -3.84
CA VAL A 57 7.87 11.98 -3.29
C VAL A 57 8.12 13.34 -3.90
N CYS A 58 7.09 13.93 -4.47
CA CYS A 58 7.19 15.22 -5.15
C CYS A 58 6.31 16.25 -4.46
N ASP A 59 6.66 17.52 -4.61
CA ASP A 59 5.79 18.58 -4.11
C ASP A 59 4.63 18.80 -5.09
N LYS A 60 3.81 19.81 -4.80
CA LYS A 60 2.60 20.04 -5.60
C LYS A 60 2.92 20.44 -7.04
N LYS A 61 4.12 20.93 -7.27
CA LYS A 61 4.54 21.36 -8.62
C LYS A 61 5.24 20.25 -9.38
N GLY A 62 5.39 19.07 -8.75
CA GLY A 62 6.03 17.95 -9.41
C GLY A 62 7.51 17.88 -9.20
N ASN A 63 8.08 18.76 -8.38
CA ASN A 63 9.51 18.72 -8.11
C ASN A 63 9.83 17.60 -7.14
N PRO A 64 10.78 16.71 -7.45
CA PRO A 64 11.09 15.60 -6.55
C PRO A 64 11.77 16.11 -5.29
N LEU A 65 11.26 15.63 -4.14
CA LEU A 65 11.82 16.00 -2.84
C LEU A 65 12.75 14.93 -2.30
N ARG A 66 12.42 13.67 -2.53
CA ARG A 66 13.24 12.57 -2.08
C ARG A 66 12.83 11.30 -2.80
N GLU A 67 13.77 10.40 -2.88
CA GLU A 67 13.51 9.07 -3.44
C GLU A 67 13.06 8.14 -2.32
N VAL A 68 12.13 7.26 -2.64
CA VAL A 68 11.61 6.29 -1.69
C VAL A 68 12.17 4.93 -2.04
N LYS A 69 12.79 4.27 -1.08
CA LYS A 69 13.26 2.91 -1.26
C LYS A 69 12.24 1.96 -0.64
N ILE A 70 11.76 1.04 -1.45
CA ILE A 70 10.74 0.09 -0.99
C ILE A 70 11.38 -1.05 -0.21
N LEU A 71 12.57 -1.46 -0.58
CA LEU A 71 13.27 -2.57 0.07
C LEU A 71 14.56 -2.13 0.71
#